data_1daf33836e99e31f9a582dc5290eeb39
#
_entry.id   1daf33836e99e31f9a582dc5290eeb39
#
_cell.length_a   1.000
_cell.length_b   1.000
_cell.length_c   1.000
_cell.angle_alpha   90.00
_cell.angle_beta   90.00
_cell.angle_gamma   90.00
#
_symmetry.space_group_name_H-M   'P 1'
#
loop_
_entity.id
_entity.type
_entity.pdbx_description
1 polymer ?
#
loop_
_entity_poly.entity_id
_entity_poly.type
_entity_poly.pdbx_seq_one_letter_code
_entity_poly.pdbx_strand_id
1 'polypeptide(L)'
;MLSISEIYHKYVDQDPMKVFQDGAIKSAIILFSFLAITAFFDIDKNLVIIIILFMANLAGSILLGSIQAKRLAFALYMVIAIVIVNISPYVHPLFETNFMLIVFVAFIAFWFRRFGEAFTVFPMMIVVITCICFVRYPLEKDNHLHFTLTAILIGLIVYLVIIRNYKLMKANDVSKVFNEFLKNFVRNYIDTFEKAKYRRFTQSNIVEVSNLKYQNINSFKNHGLMFLRKSRQEQWRYLSHNLVVFNRLTSKFLLVYKKLTVDYVRLGFEEEEAKNLSQDLEKIYKNTMILMLYIQKSAKTFEKKSEDISHLKYKFEMNYIYKYQNDKQKRKLLFSSLLFLDDMLIGLENIREAYYDLI
;
A
#
# COMPACT_ATOMS: atom_id res chain seq x y z
N MET A 1 3.45 -22.81 -16.89
CA MET A 1 4.47 -22.15 -16.05
C MET A 1 4.53 -20.69 -16.46
N LEU A 2 4.46 -19.77 -15.49
CA LEU A 2 4.67 -18.35 -15.77
C LEU A 2 6.14 -18.12 -16.13
N SER A 3 6.42 -17.30 -17.14
CA SER A 3 7.80 -16.92 -17.47
C SER A 3 8.38 -16.05 -16.35
N ILE A 4 9.71 -16.04 -16.21
CA ILE A 4 10.41 -15.18 -15.22
C ILE A 4 10.01 -13.71 -15.42
N SER A 5 9.82 -13.28 -16.67
CA SER A 5 9.35 -11.94 -17.02
C SER A 5 7.94 -11.65 -16.48
N GLU A 6 7.01 -12.61 -16.59
CA GLU A 6 5.64 -12.45 -16.06
C GLU A 6 5.63 -12.40 -14.52
N ILE A 7 6.47 -13.20 -13.86
CA ILE A 7 6.63 -13.16 -12.40
C ILE A 7 7.20 -11.81 -11.98
N TYR A 8 8.21 -11.29 -12.68
CA TYR A 8 8.82 -9.99 -12.39
C TYR A 8 7.80 -8.86 -12.58
N HIS A 9 7.05 -8.85 -13.70
CA HIS A 9 6.01 -7.84 -13.92
C HIS A 9 4.90 -7.90 -12.86
N LYS A 10 4.47 -9.09 -12.47
CA LYS A 10 3.47 -9.28 -11.40
C LYS A 10 4.00 -8.77 -10.06
N TYR A 11 5.28 -8.99 -9.77
CA TYR A 11 5.93 -8.49 -8.56
C TYR A 11 6.01 -6.94 -8.55
N VAL A 12 6.46 -6.33 -9.66
CA VAL A 12 6.52 -4.86 -9.79
C VAL A 12 5.14 -4.22 -9.69
N ASP A 13 4.11 -4.89 -10.21
CA ASP A 13 2.72 -4.44 -10.11
C ASP A 13 2.19 -4.51 -8.67
N GLN A 14 2.68 -5.44 -7.85
CA GLN A 14 2.27 -5.58 -6.45
C GLN A 14 3.05 -4.65 -5.50
N ASP A 15 4.29 -4.33 -5.81
CA ASP A 15 5.14 -3.44 -5.00
C ASP A 15 5.79 -2.33 -5.83
N PRO A 16 4.98 -1.45 -6.48
CA PRO A 16 5.49 -0.40 -7.36
C PRO A 16 6.38 0.61 -6.63
N MET A 17 6.25 0.73 -5.32
CA MET A 17 7.06 1.61 -4.47
C MET A 17 8.23 0.90 -3.79
N LYS A 18 8.47 -0.37 -4.11
CA LYS A 18 9.53 -1.19 -3.52
C LYS A 18 9.53 -1.23 -1.98
N VAL A 19 8.37 -1.06 -1.36
CA VAL A 19 8.21 -1.04 0.11
C VAL A 19 8.52 -2.41 0.71
N PHE A 20 7.98 -3.47 0.08
CA PHE A 20 8.26 -4.84 0.51
C PHE A 20 9.71 -5.24 0.23
N GLN A 21 10.25 -4.82 -0.93
CA GLN A 21 11.67 -5.06 -1.26
C GLN A 21 12.59 -4.38 -0.25
N ASP A 22 12.33 -3.12 0.09
CA ASP A 22 13.11 -2.38 1.09
C ASP A 22 12.98 -3.03 2.48
N GLY A 23 11.77 -3.47 2.85
CA GLY A 23 11.51 -4.22 4.08
C GLY A 23 12.28 -5.56 4.13
N ALA A 24 12.29 -6.31 3.04
CA ALA A 24 13.01 -7.57 2.93
C ALA A 24 14.53 -7.39 3.05
N ILE A 25 15.09 -6.38 2.37
CA ILE A 25 16.52 -6.04 2.46
C ILE A 25 16.90 -5.68 3.89
N LYS A 26 16.09 -4.85 4.57
CA LYS A 26 16.32 -4.46 5.97
C LYS A 26 16.25 -5.66 6.91
N SER A 27 15.28 -6.54 6.72
CA SER A 27 15.16 -7.78 7.49
C SER A 27 16.35 -8.72 7.26
N ALA A 28 16.83 -8.81 6.02
CA ALA A 28 18.03 -9.59 5.69
C ALA A 28 19.28 -9.01 6.37
N ILE A 29 19.47 -7.69 6.36
CA ILE A 29 20.59 -7.03 7.05
C ILE A 29 20.56 -7.35 8.55
N ILE A 30 19.37 -7.30 9.18
CA ILE A 30 19.20 -7.64 10.59
C ILE A 30 19.60 -9.08 10.85
N LEU A 31 19.09 -10.01 10.01
CA LEU A 31 19.37 -11.44 10.14
C LEU A 31 20.86 -11.76 9.97
N PHE A 32 21.50 -11.20 8.94
CA PHE A 32 22.94 -11.39 8.70
C PHE A 32 23.80 -10.78 9.82
N SER A 33 23.43 -9.60 10.34
CA SER A 33 24.11 -9.00 11.50
C SER A 33 24.00 -9.90 12.73
N PHE A 34 22.84 -10.49 12.95
CA PHE A 34 22.61 -11.45 14.01
C PHE A 34 23.51 -12.70 13.85
N LEU A 35 23.49 -13.34 12.67
CA LEU A 35 24.30 -14.53 12.42
C LEU A 35 25.81 -14.27 12.61
N ALA A 36 26.28 -13.10 12.15
CA ALA A 36 27.66 -12.71 12.34
C ALA A 36 28.02 -12.53 13.82
N ILE A 37 27.15 -11.91 14.61
CA ILE A 37 27.38 -11.68 16.05
C ILE A 37 27.35 -13.01 16.80
N THR A 38 26.37 -13.89 16.54
CA THR A 38 26.27 -15.19 17.21
C THR A 38 27.43 -16.11 16.87
N ALA A 39 27.93 -16.08 15.63
CA ALA A 39 29.10 -16.86 15.22
C ALA A 39 30.40 -16.33 15.85
N PHE A 40 30.50 -15.00 16.06
CA PHE A 40 31.72 -14.38 16.59
C PHE A 40 31.87 -14.55 18.10
N PHE A 41 30.75 -14.55 18.86
CA PHE A 41 30.76 -14.57 20.32
C PHE A 41 30.52 -15.94 20.94
N ASP A 42 30.41 -17.02 20.13
CA ASP A 42 30.13 -18.40 20.59
C ASP A 42 29.00 -18.49 21.64
N ILE A 43 27.85 -17.91 21.29
CA ILE A 43 26.73 -17.68 22.20
C ILE A 43 26.00 -19.01 22.48
N ASP A 44 25.63 -19.25 23.73
CA ASP A 44 24.85 -20.43 24.12
C ASP A 44 23.54 -20.60 23.33
N LYS A 45 23.20 -21.84 22.97
CA LYS A 45 22.03 -22.18 22.14
C LYS A 45 20.70 -21.63 22.68
N ASN A 46 20.50 -21.64 24.00
CA ASN A 46 19.29 -21.11 24.63
C ASN A 46 19.19 -19.58 24.46
N LEU A 47 20.32 -18.91 24.62
CA LEU A 47 20.43 -17.47 24.42
C LEU A 47 20.21 -17.10 22.94
N VAL A 48 20.69 -17.93 22.00
CA VAL A 48 20.48 -17.76 20.55
C VAL A 48 18.98 -17.72 20.21
N ILE A 49 18.16 -18.61 20.79
CA ILE A 49 16.71 -18.65 20.54
C ILE A 49 16.05 -17.34 20.98
N ILE A 50 16.39 -16.83 22.18
CA ILE A 50 15.84 -15.59 22.70
C ILE A 50 16.26 -14.40 21.83
N ILE A 51 17.51 -14.38 21.37
CA ILE A 51 18.02 -13.31 20.51
C ILE A 51 17.35 -13.37 19.12
N ILE A 52 17.13 -14.55 18.52
CA ILE A 52 16.40 -14.70 17.25
C ILE A 52 15.00 -14.11 17.37
N LEU A 53 14.29 -14.41 18.43
CA LEU A 53 12.94 -13.88 18.67
C LEU A 53 12.94 -12.37 18.85
N PHE A 54 13.89 -11.85 19.62
CA PHE A 54 14.10 -10.43 19.79
C PHE A 54 14.33 -9.74 18.43
N MET A 55 15.16 -10.33 17.58
CA MET A 55 15.50 -9.80 16.25
C MET A 55 14.34 -9.88 15.27
N ALA A 56 13.61 -10.98 15.22
CA ALA A 56 12.43 -11.11 14.37
C ALA A 56 11.37 -10.05 14.72
N ASN A 57 11.17 -9.82 16.02
CA ASN A 57 10.28 -8.78 16.50
C ASN A 57 10.80 -7.37 16.18
N LEU A 58 12.10 -7.14 16.32
CA LEU A 58 12.72 -5.86 15.97
C LEU A 58 12.55 -5.52 14.49
N ALA A 59 12.72 -6.50 13.60
CA ALA A 59 12.47 -6.34 12.17
C ALA A 59 11.02 -5.89 11.88
N GLY A 60 10.04 -6.46 12.58
CA GLY A 60 8.63 -6.06 12.45
C GLY A 60 8.36 -4.62 12.89
N SER A 61 9.06 -4.11 13.91
CA SER A 61 8.86 -2.74 14.43
C SER A 61 9.26 -1.63 13.43
N ILE A 62 10.05 -1.98 12.41
CA ILE A 62 10.62 -1.02 11.45
C ILE A 62 9.69 -0.82 10.23
N LEU A 63 8.66 -1.66 10.06
CA LEU A 63 7.91 -1.75 8.81
C LEU A 63 6.86 -0.65 8.60
N LEU A 64 6.24 -0.11 9.66
CA LEU A 64 5.07 0.78 9.56
C LEU A 64 5.27 2.14 10.22
N GLY A 65 4.55 3.16 9.74
CA GLY A 65 4.45 4.48 10.35
C GLY A 65 5.49 5.51 9.89
N SER A 66 5.36 6.75 10.40
CA SER A 66 6.28 7.84 10.11
C SER A 66 7.66 7.60 10.74
N ILE A 67 8.71 8.25 10.21
CA ILE A 67 10.09 8.09 10.71
C ILE A 67 10.21 8.40 12.22
N GLN A 68 9.50 9.43 12.69
CA GLN A 68 9.52 9.79 14.12
C GLN A 68 8.82 8.73 14.97
N ALA A 69 7.64 8.25 14.52
CA ALA A 69 6.92 7.18 15.22
C ALA A 69 7.72 5.87 15.22
N LYS A 70 8.43 5.55 14.14
CA LYS A 70 9.32 4.38 14.06
C LYS A 70 10.49 4.46 15.05
N ARG A 71 11.13 5.63 15.15
CA ARG A 71 12.21 5.84 16.12
C ARG A 71 11.72 5.65 17.55
N LEU A 72 10.55 6.19 17.86
CA LEU A 72 9.94 6.04 19.18
C LEU A 72 9.53 4.59 19.45
N ALA A 73 8.84 3.93 18.49
CA ALA A 73 8.44 2.53 18.62
C ALA A 73 9.66 1.61 18.78
N PHE A 74 10.73 1.86 18.01
CA PHE A 74 11.98 1.12 18.12
C PHE A 74 12.62 1.28 19.51
N ALA A 75 12.76 2.51 19.99
CA ALA A 75 13.35 2.77 21.29
C ALA A 75 12.54 2.13 22.45
N LEU A 76 11.21 2.28 22.39
CA LEU A 76 10.31 1.67 23.38
C LEU A 76 10.37 0.15 23.33
N TYR A 77 10.36 -0.44 22.12
CA TYR A 77 10.49 -1.88 21.97
C TYR A 77 11.80 -2.40 22.55
N MET A 78 12.92 -1.75 22.25
CA MET A 78 14.23 -2.11 22.79
C MET A 78 14.24 -2.15 24.33
N VAL A 79 13.75 -1.06 24.95
CA VAL A 79 13.72 -0.97 26.41
C VAL A 79 12.80 -2.04 27.01
N ILE A 80 11.57 -2.15 26.51
CA ILE A 80 10.57 -3.08 27.06
C ILE A 80 11.01 -4.53 26.86
N ALA A 81 11.54 -4.89 25.67
CA ALA A 81 11.98 -6.25 25.39
C ALA A 81 13.20 -6.66 26.25
N ILE A 82 14.18 -5.77 26.41
CA ILE A 82 15.33 -6.02 27.30
C ILE A 82 14.85 -6.23 28.74
N VAL A 83 13.93 -5.40 29.23
CA VAL A 83 13.37 -5.53 30.58
C VAL A 83 12.62 -6.85 30.75
N ILE A 84 11.74 -7.21 29.80
CA ILE A 84 10.97 -8.47 29.85
C ILE A 84 11.90 -9.68 29.90
N VAL A 85 12.91 -9.72 29.02
CA VAL A 85 13.84 -10.85 28.97
C VAL A 85 14.65 -10.95 30.25
N ASN A 86 15.17 -9.85 30.78
CA ASN A 86 15.97 -9.87 32.02
C ASN A 86 15.14 -10.18 33.26
N ILE A 87 13.85 -9.88 33.29
CA ILE A 87 12.95 -10.22 34.39
C ILE A 87 12.47 -11.67 34.31
N SER A 88 12.56 -12.31 33.15
CA SER A 88 12.00 -13.64 32.89
C SER A 88 12.39 -14.72 33.91
N PRO A 89 13.64 -14.84 34.43
CA PRO A 89 13.98 -15.84 35.42
C PRO A 89 13.26 -15.68 36.75
N TYR A 90 12.90 -14.45 37.08
CA TYR A 90 12.22 -14.14 38.35
C TYR A 90 10.70 -14.30 38.25
N VAL A 91 10.15 -14.09 37.05
CA VAL A 91 8.72 -14.14 36.82
C VAL A 91 8.26 -15.55 36.41
N HIS A 92 9.12 -16.33 35.78
CA HIS A 92 8.80 -17.69 35.34
C HIS A 92 8.21 -18.58 36.44
N PRO A 93 8.76 -18.65 37.67
CA PRO A 93 8.17 -19.45 38.75
C PRO A 93 6.78 -18.94 39.19
N LEU A 94 6.56 -17.62 39.11
CA LEU A 94 5.26 -17.01 39.44
C LEU A 94 4.22 -17.29 38.34
N PHE A 95 4.70 -17.51 37.11
CA PHE A 95 3.86 -17.73 35.96
C PHE A 95 3.21 -19.10 35.94
N GLU A 96 3.88 -20.13 36.44
CA GLU A 96 3.31 -21.48 36.61
C GLU A 96 2.05 -21.45 37.49
N THR A 97 1.93 -20.45 38.37
CA THR A 97 0.79 -20.31 39.27
C THR A 97 -0.22 -19.23 38.83
N ASN A 98 0.15 -18.30 37.93
CA ASN A 98 -0.72 -17.16 37.61
C ASN A 98 -0.59 -16.63 36.17
N PHE A 99 -1.40 -17.16 35.24
CA PHE A 99 -1.48 -16.70 33.85
C PHE A 99 -1.95 -15.24 33.66
N MET A 100 -2.50 -14.61 34.71
CA MET A 100 -3.01 -13.23 34.63
C MET A 100 -1.93 -12.21 34.27
N LEU A 101 -0.66 -12.51 34.52
CA LEU A 101 0.45 -11.64 34.14
C LEU A 101 0.56 -11.44 32.63
N ILE A 102 0.32 -12.48 31.81
CA ILE A 102 0.31 -12.29 30.32
C ILE A 102 -0.86 -11.40 29.91
N VAL A 103 -2.03 -11.61 30.48
CA VAL A 103 -3.21 -10.81 30.18
C VAL A 103 -2.93 -9.33 30.49
N PHE A 104 -2.29 -9.06 31.63
CA PHE A 104 -1.91 -7.70 32.00
C PHE A 104 -0.87 -7.08 31.05
N VAL A 105 0.18 -7.83 30.69
CA VAL A 105 1.18 -7.36 29.69
C VAL A 105 0.54 -7.16 28.32
N ALA A 106 -0.33 -8.07 27.90
CA ALA A 106 -1.07 -7.93 26.65
C ALA A 106 -1.94 -6.67 26.66
N PHE A 107 -2.69 -6.42 27.74
CA PHE A 107 -3.51 -5.22 27.87
C PHE A 107 -2.68 -3.94 27.74
N ILE A 108 -1.57 -3.82 28.47
CA ILE A 108 -0.67 -2.68 28.36
C ILE A 108 -0.10 -2.56 26.95
N ALA A 109 0.34 -3.67 26.35
CA ALA A 109 0.90 -3.68 25.02
C ALA A 109 -0.14 -3.19 23.97
N PHE A 110 -1.38 -3.67 24.05
CA PHE A 110 -2.45 -3.24 23.14
C PHE A 110 -2.85 -1.77 23.33
N TRP A 111 -2.67 -1.22 24.52
CA TRP A 111 -2.90 0.19 24.77
C TRP A 111 -1.98 1.10 23.94
N PHE A 112 -0.77 0.65 23.59
CA PHE A 112 0.15 1.40 22.72
C PHE A 112 -0.35 1.60 21.30
N ARG A 113 -1.29 0.79 20.80
CA ARG A 113 -1.88 0.97 19.44
C ARG A 113 -2.50 2.35 19.22
N ARG A 114 -2.96 3.00 20.26
CA ARG A 114 -3.53 4.36 20.20
C ARG A 114 -2.52 5.42 19.73
N PHE A 115 -1.22 5.15 19.79
CA PHE A 115 -0.18 6.10 19.39
C PHE A 115 0.14 6.08 17.88
N GLY A 116 -0.57 5.30 17.08
CA GLY A 116 -0.55 5.35 15.63
C GLY A 116 -0.05 4.07 14.95
N GLU A 117 0.11 4.17 13.63
CA GLU A 117 0.37 3.01 12.75
C GLU A 117 1.67 2.25 13.09
N ALA A 118 2.72 2.95 13.57
CA ALA A 118 3.97 2.32 13.99
C ALA A 118 3.79 1.36 15.16
N PHE A 119 2.73 1.56 15.96
CA PHE A 119 2.42 0.73 17.12
C PHE A 119 1.36 -0.35 16.82
N THR A 120 1.00 -0.57 15.56
CA THR A 120 -0.02 -1.58 15.20
C THR A 120 0.48 -3.01 15.46
N VAL A 121 1.75 -3.28 15.13
CA VAL A 121 2.39 -4.59 15.29
C VAL A 121 3.05 -4.73 16.67
N PHE A 122 3.36 -3.62 17.32
CA PHE A 122 4.05 -3.53 18.62
C PHE A 122 3.45 -4.44 19.71
N PRO A 123 2.11 -4.47 19.94
CA PRO A 123 1.53 -5.34 20.97
C PRO A 123 1.80 -6.81 20.73
N MET A 124 1.65 -7.26 19.49
CA MET A 124 1.90 -8.65 19.12
C MET A 124 3.34 -9.06 19.43
N MET A 125 4.30 -8.18 19.13
CA MET A 125 5.72 -8.42 19.39
C MET A 125 6.01 -8.55 20.88
N ILE A 126 5.46 -7.64 21.69
CA ILE A 126 5.64 -7.66 23.15
C ILE A 126 5.02 -8.91 23.77
N VAL A 127 3.80 -9.27 23.34
CA VAL A 127 3.12 -10.48 23.84
C VAL A 127 3.90 -11.74 23.46
N VAL A 128 4.38 -11.85 22.23
CA VAL A 128 5.15 -13.01 21.77
C VAL A 128 6.43 -13.17 22.57
N ILE A 129 7.23 -12.12 22.76
CA ILE A 129 8.46 -12.21 23.53
C ILE A 129 8.17 -12.52 25.01
N THR A 130 7.09 -11.96 25.57
CA THR A 130 6.66 -12.25 26.94
C THR A 130 6.27 -13.70 27.12
N CYS A 131 5.42 -14.24 26.21
CA CYS A 131 4.98 -15.64 26.28
C CYS A 131 6.18 -16.58 26.21
N ILE A 132 7.13 -16.32 25.32
CA ILE A 132 8.26 -17.21 25.15
C ILE A 132 9.20 -17.16 26.34
N CYS A 133 9.55 -15.94 26.80
CA CYS A 133 10.49 -15.77 27.90
C CYS A 133 9.91 -16.16 29.26
N PHE A 134 8.61 -15.93 29.48
CA PHE A 134 8.01 -16.27 30.79
C PHE A 134 7.54 -17.70 30.89
N VAL A 135 7.10 -18.33 29.76
CA VAL A 135 6.50 -19.66 29.78
C VAL A 135 7.53 -20.77 29.50
N ARG A 136 8.37 -20.55 28.49
CA ARG A 136 9.12 -21.67 27.90
C ARG A 136 10.64 -21.57 28.03
N TYR A 137 11.19 -20.39 27.85
CA TYR A 137 12.64 -20.17 27.80
C TYR A 137 13.01 -18.94 28.64
N PRO A 138 12.97 -19.03 29.98
CA PRO A 138 13.49 -17.96 30.81
C PRO A 138 15.00 -17.79 30.57
N LEU A 139 15.47 -16.55 30.61
CA LEU A 139 16.90 -16.27 30.50
C LEU A 139 17.60 -16.83 31.73
N GLU A 140 18.68 -17.58 31.55
CA GLU A 140 19.53 -18.01 32.69
C GLU A 140 20.17 -16.79 33.36
N LYS A 141 20.27 -16.83 34.70
CA LYS A 141 20.77 -15.67 35.49
C LYS A 141 22.18 -15.24 35.07
N ASP A 142 23.01 -16.20 34.70
CA ASP A 142 24.40 -15.93 34.30
C ASP A 142 24.51 -15.26 32.92
N ASN A 143 23.45 -15.33 32.11
CA ASN A 143 23.40 -14.80 30.74
C ASN A 143 22.82 -13.37 30.64
N HIS A 144 22.42 -12.72 31.75
CA HIS A 144 21.82 -11.39 31.71
C HIS A 144 22.70 -10.34 31.05
N LEU A 145 24.01 -10.32 31.42
CA LEU A 145 24.95 -9.36 30.88
C LEU A 145 25.17 -9.59 29.37
N HIS A 146 25.39 -10.85 29.00
CA HIS A 146 25.60 -11.24 27.61
C HIS A 146 24.39 -10.89 26.72
N PHE A 147 23.18 -11.20 27.17
CA PHE A 147 21.96 -10.84 26.45
C PHE A 147 21.83 -9.33 26.29
N THR A 148 21.98 -8.58 27.39
CA THR A 148 21.79 -7.12 27.37
C THR A 148 22.80 -6.44 26.46
N LEU A 149 24.07 -6.81 26.51
CA LEU A 149 25.12 -6.25 25.65
C LEU A 149 24.86 -6.59 24.18
N THR A 150 24.52 -7.85 23.90
CA THR A 150 24.21 -8.28 22.52
C THR A 150 22.99 -7.55 21.99
N ALA A 151 21.91 -7.43 22.76
CA ALA A 151 20.70 -6.71 22.36
C ALA A 151 20.97 -5.23 22.09
N ILE A 152 21.78 -4.56 22.94
CA ILE A 152 22.18 -3.17 22.73
C ILE A 152 23.04 -3.04 21.47
N LEU A 153 24.01 -3.91 21.26
CA LEU A 153 24.89 -3.88 20.07
C LEU A 153 24.08 -4.05 18.78
N ILE A 154 23.19 -5.04 18.74
CA ILE A 154 22.30 -5.26 17.61
C ILE A 154 21.37 -4.05 17.40
N GLY A 155 20.75 -3.55 18.47
CA GLY A 155 19.91 -2.37 18.40
C GLY A 155 20.65 -1.15 17.87
N LEU A 156 21.92 -0.97 18.24
CA LEU A 156 22.78 0.09 17.72
C LEU A 156 23.04 -0.08 16.23
N ILE A 157 23.38 -1.28 15.77
CA ILE A 157 23.60 -1.60 14.35
C ILE A 157 22.32 -1.29 13.55
N VAL A 158 21.17 -1.79 13.99
CA VAL A 158 19.88 -1.55 13.33
C VAL A 158 19.56 -0.06 13.30
N TYR A 159 19.79 0.65 14.41
CA TYR A 159 19.59 2.09 14.45
C TYR A 159 20.49 2.83 13.45
N LEU A 160 21.78 2.55 13.42
CA LEU A 160 22.74 3.23 12.55
C LEU A 160 22.53 2.91 11.09
N VAL A 161 22.30 1.65 10.74
CA VAL A 161 22.22 1.20 9.34
C VAL A 161 20.84 1.49 8.76
N ILE A 162 19.77 1.26 9.51
CA ILE A 162 18.40 1.32 8.99
C ILE A 162 17.73 2.63 9.37
N ILE A 163 17.61 2.92 10.68
CA ILE A 163 16.76 4.00 11.18
C ILE A 163 17.37 5.38 10.95
N ARG A 164 18.67 5.53 11.16
CA ARG A 164 19.39 6.80 10.93
C ARG A 164 19.39 7.20 9.47
N ASN A 165 19.49 6.23 8.56
CA ASN A 165 19.61 6.47 7.12
C ASN A 165 18.26 6.75 6.42
N TYR A 166 17.14 6.79 7.14
CA TYR A 166 15.89 7.26 6.58
C TYR A 166 16.00 8.74 6.21
N LYS A 167 16.04 9.03 4.92
CA LYS A 167 15.99 10.40 4.39
C LYS A 167 14.55 10.80 4.12
N LEU A 168 14.19 12.01 4.55
CA LEU A 168 12.90 12.60 4.19
C LEU A 168 12.89 12.95 2.70
N MET A 169 11.77 12.66 2.03
CA MET A 169 11.55 13.03 0.64
C MET A 169 11.52 14.54 0.46
N LYS A 170 12.25 15.02 -0.54
CA LYS A 170 12.15 16.39 -1.05
C LYS A 170 11.04 16.48 -2.10
N ALA A 171 10.64 17.67 -2.50
CA ALA A 171 9.62 17.87 -3.54
C ALA A 171 9.94 17.10 -4.85
N ASN A 172 11.19 17.13 -5.30
CA ASN A 172 11.60 16.38 -6.50
C ASN A 172 11.45 14.86 -6.35
N ASP A 173 11.67 14.31 -5.15
CA ASP A 173 11.52 12.88 -4.89
C ASP A 173 10.04 12.50 -4.89
N VAL A 174 9.18 13.37 -4.31
CA VAL A 174 7.72 13.24 -4.36
C VAL A 174 7.23 13.19 -5.80
N SER A 175 7.68 14.14 -6.64
CA SER A 175 7.31 14.19 -8.06
C SER A 175 7.73 12.93 -8.81
N LYS A 176 8.92 12.40 -8.57
CA LYS A 176 9.41 11.16 -9.20
C LYS A 176 8.56 9.96 -8.79
N VAL A 177 8.36 9.78 -7.48
CA VAL A 177 7.57 8.67 -6.93
C VAL A 177 6.14 8.72 -7.45
N PHE A 178 5.52 9.90 -7.47
CA PHE A 178 4.17 10.07 -8.00
C PHE A 178 4.10 9.77 -9.50
N ASN A 179 5.06 10.21 -10.30
CA ASN A 179 5.09 9.94 -11.73
C ASN A 179 5.25 8.45 -12.04
N GLU A 180 6.11 7.72 -11.33
CA GLU A 180 6.26 6.28 -11.47
C GLU A 180 4.97 5.54 -11.10
N PHE A 181 4.33 5.96 -9.99
CA PHE A 181 3.04 5.42 -9.59
C PHE A 181 1.98 5.64 -10.67
N LEU A 182 1.84 6.86 -11.20
CA LEU A 182 0.86 7.19 -12.24
C LEU A 182 1.08 6.39 -13.53
N LYS A 183 2.32 6.25 -13.98
CA LYS A 183 2.65 5.44 -15.17
C LYS A 183 2.19 3.99 -15.02
N ASN A 184 2.48 3.37 -13.89
CA ASN A 184 2.07 1.99 -13.61
C ASN A 184 0.55 1.88 -13.47
N PHE A 185 -0.08 2.83 -12.80
CA PHE A 185 -1.52 2.87 -12.60
C PHE A 185 -2.26 2.97 -13.95
N VAL A 186 -1.87 3.93 -14.80
CA VAL A 186 -2.47 4.15 -16.14
C VAL A 186 -2.27 2.92 -17.04
N ARG A 187 -1.05 2.39 -17.14
CA ARG A 187 -0.76 1.21 -17.95
C ARG A 187 -1.65 0.04 -17.56
N ASN A 188 -1.72 -0.25 -16.29
CA ASN A 188 -2.51 -1.37 -15.78
C ASN A 188 -4.02 -1.22 -16.04
N TYR A 189 -4.55 0.00 -16.00
CA TYR A 189 -5.96 0.22 -16.33
C TYR A 189 -6.22 0.16 -17.81
N ILE A 190 -5.31 0.62 -18.66
CA ILE A 190 -5.41 0.43 -20.11
C ILE A 190 -5.39 -1.06 -20.45
N ASP A 191 -4.48 -1.84 -19.86
CA ASP A 191 -4.43 -3.30 -20.04
C ASP A 191 -5.72 -4.00 -19.57
N THR A 192 -6.26 -3.52 -18.44
CA THR A 192 -7.52 -4.05 -17.90
C THR A 192 -8.70 -3.75 -18.85
N PHE A 193 -8.72 -2.55 -19.41
CA PHE A 193 -9.73 -2.16 -20.39
C PHE A 193 -9.66 -3.03 -21.66
N GLU A 194 -8.46 -3.27 -22.18
CA GLU A 194 -8.27 -4.17 -23.32
C GLU A 194 -8.78 -5.59 -23.01
N LYS A 195 -8.51 -6.11 -21.81
CA LYS A 195 -9.03 -7.41 -21.38
C LYS A 195 -10.54 -7.41 -21.19
N ALA A 196 -11.15 -6.29 -20.77
CA ALA A 196 -12.58 -6.18 -20.55
C ALA A 196 -13.42 -6.34 -21.84
N LYS A 197 -12.82 -6.13 -23.02
CA LYS A 197 -13.44 -6.41 -24.32
C LYS A 197 -13.73 -7.89 -24.55
N TYR A 198 -13.00 -8.78 -23.90
CA TYR A 198 -13.15 -10.22 -24.10
C TYR A 198 -14.23 -10.80 -23.18
N ARG A 199 -15.06 -11.71 -23.72
CA ARG A 199 -16.15 -12.36 -23.00
C ARG A 199 -15.65 -13.14 -21.76
N ARG A 200 -14.45 -13.71 -21.85
CA ARG A 200 -13.83 -14.49 -20.77
C ARG A 200 -13.41 -13.65 -19.55
N PHE A 201 -13.22 -12.35 -19.70
CA PHE A 201 -12.89 -11.46 -18.61
C PHE A 201 -14.17 -11.05 -17.89
N THR A 202 -14.44 -11.62 -16.73
CA THR A 202 -15.70 -11.48 -16.00
C THR A 202 -15.78 -10.19 -15.15
N GLN A 203 -16.95 -9.90 -14.60
CA GLN A 203 -17.10 -8.79 -13.65
C GLN A 203 -16.27 -8.99 -12.39
N SER A 204 -16.10 -10.24 -11.91
CA SER A 204 -15.23 -10.57 -10.79
C SER A 204 -13.77 -10.20 -11.05
N ASN A 205 -13.27 -10.37 -12.27
CA ASN A 205 -11.92 -9.94 -12.64
C ASN A 205 -11.73 -8.42 -12.55
N ILE A 206 -12.75 -7.63 -12.93
CA ILE A 206 -12.72 -6.16 -12.78
C ILE A 206 -12.63 -5.78 -11.29
N VAL A 207 -13.40 -6.44 -10.44
CA VAL A 207 -13.38 -6.20 -8.99
C VAL A 207 -12.03 -6.60 -8.39
N GLU A 208 -11.47 -7.74 -8.80
CA GLU A 208 -10.16 -8.20 -8.36
C GLU A 208 -9.05 -7.19 -8.73
N VAL A 209 -9.05 -6.70 -9.97
CA VAL A 209 -8.10 -5.66 -10.40
C VAL A 209 -8.29 -4.38 -9.59
N SER A 210 -9.53 -3.96 -9.34
CA SER A 210 -9.83 -2.80 -8.52
C SER A 210 -9.27 -2.93 -7.10
N ASN A 211 -9.41 -4.10 -6.49
CA ASN A 211 -8.88 -4.38 -5.16
C ASN A 211 -7.34 -4.38 -5.15
N LEU A 212 -6.70 -4.95 -6.18
CA LEU A 212 -5.25 -4.90 -6.34
C LEU A 212 -4.76 -3.44 -6.46
N LYS A 213 -5.45 -2.60 -7.23
CA LYS A 213 -5.10 -1.18 -7.36
C LYS A 213 -5.33 -0.42 -6.05
N TYR A 214 -6.37 -0.74 -5.30
CA TYR A 214 -6.56 -0.19 -3.97
C TYR A 214 -5.39 -0.52 -3.02
N GLN A 215 -4.87 -1.75 -3.07
CA GLN A 215 -3.67 -2.13 -2.31
C GLN A 215 -2.45 -1.32 -2.75
N ASN A 216 -2.26 -1.11 -4.05
CA ASN A 216 -1.17 -0.29 -4.58
C ASN A 216 -1.28 1.18 -4.13
N ILE A 217 -2.49 1.75 -4.09
CA ILE A 217 -2.72 3.11 -3.57
C ILE A 217 -2.42 3.18 -2.07
N ASN A 218 -2.78 2.16 -1.29
CA ASN A 218 -2.44 2.09 0.13
C ASN A 218 -0.92 1.96 0.34
N SER A 219 -0.22 1.19 -0.49
CA SER A 219 1.24 1.12 -0.47
C SER A 219 1.87 2.48 -0.77
N PHE A 220 1.37 3.19 -1.79
CA PHE A 220 1.77 4.57 -2.12
C PHE A 220 1.52 5.53 -0.95
N LYS A 221 0.32 5.48 -0.34
CA LYS A 221 -0.02 6.27 0.83
C LYS A 221 0.96 6.04 1.99
N ASN A 222 1.22 4.78 2.32
CA ASN A 222 2.10 4.40 3.42
C ASN A 222 3.54 4.85 3.15
N HIS A 223 4.02 4.74 1.90
CA HIS A 223 5.33 5.22 1.51
C HIS A 223 5.49 6.72 1.79
N GLY A 224 4.54 7.55 1.37
CA GLY A 224 4.59 8.99 1.64
C GLY A 224 4.50 9.32 3.12
N LEU A 225 3.64 8.64 3.89
CA LEU A 225 3.55 8.83 5.34
C LEU A 225 4.85 8.47 6.06
N MET A 226 5.63 7.53 5.52
CA MET A 226 6.95 7.18 6.05
C MET A 226 7.99 8.28 5.85
N PHE A 227 8.03 8.88 4.67
CA PHE A 227 9.15 9.69 4.21
C PHE A 227 8.86 11.19 4.13
N LEU A 228 7.60 11.61 4.30
CA LEU A 228 7.21 13.03 4.32
C LEU A 228 7.27 13.64 5.72
N ARG A 229 7.56 14.94 5.77
CA ARG A 229 7.41 15.73 6.99
C ARG A 229 5.94 15.72 7.45
N LYS A 230 5.71 15.81 8.76
CA LYS A 230 4.36 15.79 9.35
C LYS A 230 3.43 16.85 8.73
N SER A 231 3.95 18.03 8.42
CA SER A 231 3.19 19.12 7.78
C SER A 231 2.67 18.80 6.38
N ARG A 232 3.28 17.84 5.67
CA ARG A 232 2.85 17.41 4.31
C ARG A 232 2.09 16.10 4.29
N GLN A 233 1.95 15.43 5.43
CA GLN A 233 1.29 14.11 5.48
C GLN A 233 -0.22 14.19 5.25
N GLU A 234 -0.85 15.32 5.61
CA GLU A 234 -2.28 15.51 5.36
C GLU A 234 -2.57 15.68 3.87
N GLN A 235 -1.79 16.50 3.17
CA GLN A 235 -1.91 16.68 1.72
C GLN A 235 -1.66 15.35 0.99
N TRP A 236 -0.69 14.56 1.45
CA TRP A 236 -0.44 13.23 0.89
C TRP A 236 -1.60 12.25 1.13
N ARG A 237 -2.25 12.29 2.29
CA ARG A 237 -3.46 11.50 2.57
C ARG A 237 -4.60 11.94 1.67
N TYR A 238 -4.77 13.24 1.46
CA TYR A 238 -5.80 13.78 0.59
C TYR A 238 -5.57 13.36 -0.87
N LEU A 239 -4.34 13.47 -1.38
CA LEU A 239 -3.95 12.96 -2.69
C LEU A 239 -4.26 11.46 -2.83
N SER A 240 -3.88 10.66 -1.83
CA SER A 240 -4.13 9.22 -1.84
C SER A 240 -5.62 8.89 -1.79
N HIS A 241 -6.43 9.67 -1.07
CA HIS A 241 -7.88 9.53 -1.04
C HIS A 241 -8.51 9.77 -2.42
N ASN A 242 -8.10 10.84 -3.10
CA ASN A 242 -8.58 11.15 -4.45
C ASN A 242 -8.22 10.03 -5.46
N LEU A 243 -7.05 9.42 -5.32
CA LEU A 243 -6.68 8.23 -6.10
C LEU A 243 -7.60 7.03 -5.83
N VAL A 244 -8.04 6.81 -4.58
CA VAL A 244 -9.01 5.76 -4.23
C VAL A 244 -10.37 6.03 -4.86
N VAL A 245 -10.84 7.28 -4.81
CA VAL A 245 -12.11 7.68 -5.45
C VAL A 245 -12.03 7.43 -6.95
N PHE A 246 -10.95 7.88 -7.60
CA PHE A 246 -10.71 7.67 -9.03
C PHE A 246 -10.67 6.18 -9.39
N ASN A 247 -10.00 5.34 -8.60
CA ASN A 247 -9.98 3.88 -8.77
C ASN A 247 -11.39 3.26 -8.78
N ARG A 248 -12.26 3.72 -7.87
CA ARG A 248 -13.65 3.25 -7.79
C ARG A 248 -14.47 3.67 -9.01
N LEU A 249 -14.32 4.91 -9.47
CA LEU A 249 -15.00 5.43 -10.65
C LEU A 249 -14.58 4.67 -11.91
N THR A 250 -13.28 4.46 -12.10
CA THR A 250 -12.74 3.68 -13.20
C THR A 250 -13.31 2.27 -13.23
N SER A 251 -13.39 1.61 -12.08
CA SER A 251 -13.95 0.26 -11.98
C SER A 251 -15.45 0.22 -12.30
N LYS A 252 -16.22 1.21 -11.84
CA LYS A 252 -17.65 1.34 -12.19
C LYS A 252 -17.86 1.57 -13.70
N PHE A 253 -17.03 2.43 -14.29
CA PHE A 253 -17.06 2.64 -15.73
C PHE A 253 -16.79 1.33 -16.49
N LEU A 254 -15.75 0.57 -16.11
CA LEU A 254 -15.42 -0.70 -16.74
C LEU A 254 -16.56 -1.73 -16.64
N LEU A 255 -17.30 -1.75 -15.54
CA LEU A 255 -18.47 -2.62 -15.37
C LEU A 255 -19.61 -2.23 -16.32
N VAL A 256 -19.87 -0.94 -16.50
CA VAL A 256 -20.89 -0.45 -17.44
C VAL A 256 -20.44 -0.69 -18.88
N TYR A 257 -19.20 -0.37 -19.22
CA TYR A 257 -18.60 -0.64 -20.52
C TYR A 257 -18.73 -2.11 -20.91
N LYS A 258 -18.42 -3.02 -19.98
CA LYS A 258 -18.55 -4.46 -20.23
C LYS A 258 -19.99 -4.88 -20.52
N LYS A 259 -20.98 -4.31 -19.84
CA LYS A 259 -22.40 -4.58 -20.16
C LYS A 259 -22.74 -4.13 -21.57
N LEU A 260 -22.27 -2.96 -21.97
CA LEU A 260 -22.53 -2.40 -23.30
C LEU A 260 -21.86 -3.21 -24.42
N THR A 261 -20.70 -3.80 -24.16
CA THR A 261 -19.91 -4.51 -25.20
C THR A 261 -20.16 -6.01 -25.24
N VAL A 262 -20.54 -6.65 -24.15
CA VAL A 262 -20.75 -8.11 -24.08
C VAL A 262 -22.24 -8.48 -24.14
N ASP A 263 -23.08 -7.70 -23.48
CA ASP A 263 -24.51 -7.94 -23.37
C ASP A 263 -25.32 -7.11 -24.41
N TYR A 264 -24.66 -6.57 -25.44
CA TYR A 264 -25.26 -5.65 -26.41
C TYR A 264 -26.50 -6.26 -27.10
N VAL A 265 -26.50 -7.57 -27.40
CA VAL A 265 -27.66 -8.27 -27.99
C VAL A 265 -28.85 -8.24 -27.03
N ARG A 266 -28.66 -8.48 -25.75
CA ARG A 266 -29.72 -8.41 -24.72
C ARG A 266 -30.25 -7.00 -24.52
N LEU A 267 -29.44 -6.00 -24.83
CA LEU A 267 -29.79 -4.59 -24.78
C LEU A 267 -30.47 -4.12 -26.10
N GLY A 268 -30.53 -4.99 -27.12
CA GLY A 268 -31.15 -4.69 -28.43
C GLY A 268 -30.35 -3.71 -29.29
N PHE A 269 -29.00 -3.66 -29.12
CA PHE A 269 -28.10 -2.97 -30.04
C PHE A 269 -27.77 -3.86 -31.24
N GLU A 270 -27.66 -3.28 -32.42
CA GLU A 270 -27.07 -3.95 -33.58
C GLU A 270 -25.56 -4.13 -33.38
N GLU A 271 -24.98 -5.16 -33.99
CA GLU A 271 -23.56 -5.50 -33.80
C GLU A 271 -22.63 -4.36 -34.26
N GLU A 272 -22.91 -3.76 -35.41
CA GLU A 272 -22.12 -2.65 -35.95
C GLU A 272 -22.23 -1.40 -35.06
N GLU A 273 -23.42 -1.14 -34.57
CA GLU A 273 -23.66 -0.03 -33.65
C GLU A 273 -22.94 -0.22 -32.28
N ALA A 274 -23.04 -1.42 -31.73
CA ALA A 274 -22.33 -1.77 -30.48
C ALA A 274 -20.80 -1.65 -30.64
N LYS A 275 -20.28 -2.00 -31.80
CA LYS A 275 -18.87 -1.85 -32.16
C LYS A 275 -18.45 -0.39 -32.22
N ASN A 276 -19.22 0.45 -32.91
CA ASN A 276 -18.93 1.88 -33.04
C ASN A 276 -19.00 2.59 -31.64
N LEU A 277 -20.04 2.29 -30.88
CA LEU A 277 -20.23 2.78 -29.51
C LEU A 277 -19.07 2.37 -28.59
N SER A 278 -18.62 1.12 -28.72
CA SER A 278 -17.46 0.60 -27.94
C SER A 278 -16.18 1.33 -28.30
N GLN A 279 -15.93 1.62 -29.58
CA GLN A 279 -14.76 2.35 -30.05
C GLN A 279 -14.73 3.81 -29.56
N ASP A 280 -15.88 4.49 -29.60
CA ASP A 280 -15.99 5.86 -29.12
C ASP A 280 -15.77 5.95 -27.59
N LEU A 281 -16.39 5.06 -26.82
CA LEU A 281 -16.14 4.97 -25.36
C LEU A 281 -14.68 4.63 -25.04
N GLU A 282 -14.09 3.73 -25.80
CA GLU A 282 -12.66 3.39 -25.66
C GLU A 282 -11.77 4.61 -25.86
N LYS A 283 -12.04 5.39 -26.91
CA LYS A 283 -11.28 6.59 -27.23
C LYS A 283 -11.37 7.61 -26.10
N ILE A 284 -12.57 7.86 -25.56
CA ILE A 284 -12.76 8.79 -24.45
C ILE A 284 -12.03 8.28 -23.21
N TYR A 285 -12.23 7.00 -22.84
CA TYR A 285 -11.59 6.40 -21.69
C TYR A 285 -10.06 6.42 -21.76
N LYS A 286 -9.48 6.01 -22.88
CA LYS A 286 -8.01 6.03 -23.05
C LYS A 286 -7.45 7.44 -22.94
N ASN A 287 -8.10 8.43 -23.54
CA ASN A 287 -7.66 9.82 -23.40
C ASN A 287 -7.78 10.32 -21.95
N THR A 288 -8.85 9.95 -21.23
CA THR A 288 -9.01 10.26 -19.80
C THR A 288 -7.90 9.62 -18.95
N MET A 289 -7.55 8.36 -19.21
CA MET A 289 -6.44 7.71 -18.51
C MET A 289 -5.08 8.34 -18.86
N ILE A 290 -4.86 8.70 -20.12
CA ILE A 290 -3.64 9.38 -20.55
C ILE A 290 -3.54 10.78 -19.93
N LEU A 291 -4.65 11.51 -19.76
CA LEU A 291 -4.68 12.81 -19.10
C LEU A 291 -4.06 12.76 -17.69
N MET A 292 -4.20 11.65 -16.99
CA MET A 292 -3.57 11.42 -15.68
C MET A 292 -2.04 11.60 -15.73
N LEU A 293 -1.38 11.24 -16.81
CA LEU A 293 0.06 11.44 -17.00
C LEU A 293 0.44 12.92 -17.22
N TYR A 294 -0.53 13.77 -17.49
CA TYR A 294 -0.33 15.20 -17.68
C TYR A 294 -0.56 16.02 -16.40
N ILE A 295 -0.92 15.39 -15.28
CA ILE A 295 -1.12 16.06 -13.99
C ILE A 295 0.09 16.91 -13.59
N GLN A 296 1.31 16.42 -13.85
CA GLN A 296 2.56 17.12 -13.54
C GLN A 296 3.00 18.14 -14.61
N LYS A 297 2.26 18.26 -15.70
CA LYS A 297 2.55 19.21 -16.79
C LYS A 297 1.91 20.56 -16.52
N SER A 298 2.25 21.56 -17.36
CA SER A 298 1.68 22.91 -17.24
C SER A 298 0.14 22.90 -17.26
N ALA A 299 -0.47 23.88 -16.61
CA ALA A 299 -1.92 24.05 -16.60
C ALA A 299 -2.52 24.06 -17.99
N LYS A 300 -1.95 24.87 -18.90
CA LYS A 300 -2.39 24.96 -20.30
C LYS A 300 -2.41 23.61 -21.03
N THR A 301 -1.40 22.76 -20.79
CA THR A 301 -1.32 21.45 -21.45
C THR A 301 -2.39 20.50 -20.93
N PHE A 302 -2.64 20.52 -19.62
CA PHE A 302 -3.68 19.71 -18.98
C PHE A 302 -5.06 20.15 -19.43
N GLU A 303 -5.37 21.45 -19.36
CA GLU A 303 -6.65 22.05 -19.76
C GLU A 303 -6.96 21.76 -21.23
N LYS A 304 -6.02 21.99 -22.14
CA LYS A 304 -6.20 21.66 -23.56
C LYS A 304 -6.56 20.20 -23.78
N LYS A 305 -5.90 19.27 -23.07
CA LYS A 305 -6.22 17.85 -23.15
C LYS A 305 -7.57 17.50 -22.55
N SER A 306 -7.98 18.17 -21.48
CA SER A 306 -9.30 18.03 -20.88
C SER A 306 -10.41 18.52 -21.83
N GLU A 307 -10.19 19.65 -22.52
CA GLU A 307 -11.11 20.18 -23.54
C GLU A 307 -11.26 19.19 -24.71
N ASP A 308 -10.17 18.61 -25.21
CA ASP A 308 -10.22 17.57 -26.26
C ASP A 308 -11.14 16.40 -25.85
N ILE A 309 -11.07 15.97 -24.57
CA ILE A 309 -11.91 14.88 -24.05
C ILE A 309 -13.37 15.33 -23.93
N SER A 310 -13.61 16.55 -23.45
CA SER A 310 -14.95 17.11 -23.36
C SER A 310 -15.64 17.21 -24.74
N HIS A 311 -14.88 17.51 -25.77
CA HIS A 311 -15.40 17.53 -27.16
C HIS A 311 -15.76 16.12 -27.66
N LEU A 312 -14.94 15.10 -27.34
CA LEU A 312 -15.25 13.71 -27.65
C LEU A 312 -16.52 13.23 -26.93
N LYS A 313 -16.71 13.62 -25.67
CA LYS A 313 -17.92 13.30 -24.89
C LYS A 313 -19.16 13.94 -25.47
N TYR A 314 -19.08 15.22 -25.81
CA TYR A 314 -20.19 15.93 -26.48
C TYR A 314 -20.61 15.21 -27.79
N LYS A 315 -19.62 14.83 -28.61
CA LYS A 315 -19.90 14.08 -29.85
C LYS A 315 -20.57 12.73 -29.54
N PHE A 316 -20.12 12.01 -28.50
CA PHE A 316 -20.74 10.76 -28.08
C PHE A 316 -22.19 10.97 -27.62
N GLU A 317 -22.46 12.02 -26.84
CA GLU A 317 -23.80 12.37 -26.38
C GLU A 317 -24.75 12.61 -27.54
N MET A 318 -24.34 13.42 -28.52
CA MET A 318 -25.11 13.71 -29.70
C MET A 318 -25.39 12.47 -30.55
N ASN A 319 -24.41 11.58 -30.73
CA ASN A 319 -24.54 10.41 -31.58
C ASN A 319 -25.40 9.30 -30.97
N TYR A 320 -25.36 9.13 -29.65
CA TYR A 320 -25.96 7.96 -28.99
C TYR A 320 -27.04 8.30 -27.98
N ILE A 321 -26.87 9.24 -27.10
CA ILE A 321 -27.85 9.52 -26.03
C ILE A 321 -29.13 10.13 -26.62
N TYR A 322 -29.00 11.07 -27.55
CA TYR A 322 -30.14 11.66 -28.21
C TYR A 322 -30.86 10.69 -29.14
N LYS A 323 -30.13 9.77 -29.79
CA LYS A 323 -30.71 8.71 -30.60
C LYS A 323 -31.65 7.79 -29.81
N TYR A 324 -31.32 7.51 -28.54
CA TYR A 324 -32.09 6.59 -27.68
C TYR A 324 -32.97 7.31 -26.65
N GLN A 325 -33.48 8.51 -26.95
CA GLN A 325 -34.33 9.27 -26.03
C GLN A 325 -35.54 8.48 -25.52
N ASN A 326 -36.15 7.64 -26.37
CA ASN A 326 -37.33 6.86 -26.06
C ASN A 326 -37.03 5.48 -25.47
N ASP A 327 -35.78 5.01 -25.48
CA ASP A 327 -35.36 3.75 -24.87
C ASP A 327 -34.72 4.00 -23.49
N LYS A 328 -35.54 3.91 -22.46
CA LYS A 328 -35.14 4.21 -21.07
C LYS A 328 -33.95 3.35 -20.61
N GLN A 329 -33.86 2.09 -21.05
CA GLN A 329 -32.82 1.18 -20.59
C GLN A 329 -31.48 1.49 -21.27
N LYS A 330 -31.46 1.64 -22.58
CA LYS A 330 -30.28 2.03 -23.34
C LYS A 330 -29.77 3.39 -22.91
N ARG A 331 -30.66 4.38 -22.85
CA ARG A 331 -30.34 5.74 -22.40
C ARG A 331 -29.72 5.76 -21.02
N LYS A 332 -30.26 5.01 -20.05
CA LYS A 332 -29.70 4.94 -18.70
C LYS A 332 -28.27 4.42 -18.67
N LEU A 333 -27.96 3.37 -19.45
CA LEU A 333 -26.60 2.81 -19.50
C LEU A 333 -25.61 3.74 -20.19
N LEU A 334 -26.00 4.34 -21.31
CA LEU A 334 -25.18 5.32 -22.03
C LEU A 334 -24.90 6.55 -21.19
N PHE A 335 -25.92 7.09 -20.54
CA PHE A 335 -25.78 8.22 -19.63
C PHE A 335 -24.89 7.89 -18.43
N SER A 336 -25.05 6.69 -17.83
CA SER A 336 -24.18 6.26 -16.72
C SER A 336 -22.72 6.16 -17.14
N SER A 337 -22.42 5.72 -18.37
CA SER A 337 -21.03 5.64 -18.86
C SER A 337 -20.41 7.02 -19.00
N LEU A 338 -21.15 8.03 -19.49
CA LEU A 338 -20.68 9.41 -19.57
C LEU A 338 -20.53 10.04 -18.19
N LEU A 339 -21.49 9.81 -17.30
CA LEU A 339 -21.41 10.33 -15.93
C LEU A 339 -20.15 9.84 -15.20
N PHE A 340 -19.81 8.55 -15.31
CA PHE A 340 -18.57 8.06 -14.72
C PHE A 340 -17.31 8.67 -15.35
N LEU A 341 -17.32 8.95 -16.66
CA LEU A 341 -16.22 9.64 -17.32
C LEU A 341 -16.12 11.10 -16.88
N ASP A 342 -17.24 11.79 -16.63
CA ASP A 342 -17.27 13.13 -16.06
C ASP A 342 -16.71 13.15 -14.63
N ASP A 343 -17.19 12.24 -13.80
CA ASP A 343 -16.69 12.09 -12.42
C ASP A 343 -15.19 11.76 -12.41
N MET A 344 -14.70 10.99 -13.40
CA MET A 344 -13.27 10.72 -13.55
C MET A 344 -12.49 11.99 -13.93
N LEU A 345 -12.99 12.84 -14.81
CA LEU A 345 -12.34 14.10 -15.16
C LEU A 345 -12.25 15.04 -13.96
N ILE A 346 -13.35 15.20 -13.22
CA ILE A 346 -13.37 15.95 -11.95
C ILE A 346 -12.36 15.33 -10.95
N GLY A 347 -12.34 14.02 -10.85
CA GLY A 347 -11.38 13.29 -10.02
C GLY A 347 -9.92 13.57 -10.39
N LEU A 348 -9.60 13.72 -11.69
CA LEU A 348 -8.25 14.09 -12.16
C LEU A 348 -7.88 15.53 -11.78
N GLU A 349 -8.81 16.45 -11.85
CA GLU A 349 -8.61 17.84 -11.38
C GLU A 349 -8.31 17.87 -9.89
N ASN A 350 -9.10 17.16 -9.07
CA ASN A 350 -8.88 17.05 -7.62
C ASN A 350 -7.51 16.39 -7.28
N ILE A 351 -7.10 15.38 -8.04
CA ILE A 351 -5.77 14.76 -7.88
C ILE A 351 -4.68 15.76 -8.24
N ARG A 352 -4.88 16.55 -9.28
CA ARG A 352 -3.94 17.56 -9.71
C ARG A 352 -3.77 18.67 -8.68
N GLU A 353 -4.85 19.24 -8.16
CA GLU A 353 -4.83 20.23 -7.09
C GLU A 353 -4.11 19.69 -5.86
N ALA A 354 -4.51 18.51 -5.39
CA ALA A 354 -3.87 17.85 -4.25
C ALA A 354 -2.36 17.59 -4.45
N TYR A 355 -1.94 17.33 -5.69
CA TYR A 355 -0.52 17.19 -6.03
C TYR A 355 0.23 18.52 -5.95
N TYR A 356 -0.34 19.62 -6.48
CA TYR A 356 0.30 20.94 -6.43
C TYR A 356 0.36 21.50 -5.00
N ASP A 357 -0.62 21.23 -4.17
CA ASP A 357 -0.60 21.61 -2.75
C ASP A 357 0.49 20.87 -1.96
N LEU A 358 0.95 19.72 -2.48
CA LEU A 358 1.93 18.88 -1.83
C LEU A 358 3.38 19.29 -2.15
N ILE A 359 3.67 19.79 -3.36
CA ILE A 359 5.03 20.16 -3.82
C ILE A 359 5.40 21.58 -3.51
#